data_f25b211c5f6748816568b38f40317b0a
#
_entry.id   f25b211c5f6748816568b38f40317b0a
#
_cell.length_a   1.000
_cell.length_b   1.000
_cell.length_c   1.000
_cell.angle_alpha   90.00
_cell.angle_beta   90.00
_cell.angle_gamma   90.00
#
_symmetry.space_group_name_H-M   'P 1'
#
loop_
_entity.id
_entity.type
_entity.pdbx_description
1 polymer ?
#
loop_
_entity_poly.entity_id
_entity_poly.type
_entity_poly.pdbx_seq_one_letter_code
_entity_poly.pdbx_strand_id
1 'polypeptide(L)'
;MPRSIKLLSINLLFGMLSMKLGIIILFLFSMNLFSQPLNDPQAWRGITDQVMGGVSDLAIRHSDGVFYMTGNVSTDNNGGFVRLSNRIDINSNDFKGIKFKAKGNSEIYEIHVTLKGLKIPPWSYFSQAFEVDNDWQEYEIFFKDLKRSSGFSASSMKAKNIRDLSIAGFGRDFEVDLAIKDISLISN
;
A
#
# COMPACT_ATOMS: atom_id res chain seq x y z
N MET A 1 21.94 39.65 52.14
CA MET A 1 22.20 39.17 50.75
C MET A 1 21.89 37.64 50.63
N PRO A 2 20.65 37.22 50.46
CA PRO A 2 20.40 35.89 49.90
C PRO A 2 19.28 35.80 48.85
N ARG A 3 18.77 36.91 48.33
CA ARG A 3 17.67 36.84 47.35
C ARG A 3 18.09 36.64 45.88
N SER A 4 19.34 36.91 45.54
CA SER A 4 19.83 36.80 44.16
C SER A 4 20.08 35.40 43.67
N ILE A 5 20.49 34.47 44.58
CA ILE A 5 20.83 33.10 44.23
C ILE A 5 19.59 32.25 43.93
N LYS A 6 18.45 32.51 44.59
CA LYS A 6 17.20 31.75 44.35
C LYS A 6 16.57 32.09 43.00
N LEU A 7 16.67 33.31 42.49
CA LEU A 7 16.13 33.68 41.19
C LEU A 7 16.92 33.04 40.04
N LEU A 8 18.25 32.90 40.18
CA LEU A 8 19.10 32.32 39.14
C LEU A 8 18.84 30.80 38.99
N SER A 9 18.59 30.09 40.09
CA SER A 9 18.30 28.66 40.07
C SER A 9 16.92 28.34 39.47
N ILE A 10 15.93 29.19 39.70
CA ILE A 10 14.57 29.04 39.14
C ILE A 10 14.59 29.26 37.62
N ASN A 11 15.30 30.27 37.12
CA ASN A 11 15.40 30.51 35.69
C ASN A 11 16.17 29.44 34.96
N LEU A 12 17.19 28.86 35.58
CA LEU A 12 17.94 27.73 35.00
C LEU A 12 17.08 26.46 34.93
N LEU A 13 16.26 26.20 35.96
CA LEU A 13 15.35 25.05 35.99
C LEU A 13 14.24 25.17 34.95
N PHE A 14 13.68 26.38 34.76
CA PHE A 14 12.67 26.66 33.74
C PHE A 14 13.23 26.54 32.32
N GLY A 15 14.48 26.98 32.08
CA GLY A 15 15.18 26.85 30.80
C GLY A 15 15.45 25.39 30.45
N MET A 16 15.88 24.57 31.41
CA MET A 16 16.12 23.13 31.20
C MET A 16 14.81 22.35 31.01
N LEU A 17 13.70 22.73 31.67
CA LEU A 17 12.40 22.10 31.49
C LEU A 17 11.80 22.42 30.12
N SER A 18 11.92 23.68 29.66
CA SER A 18 11.49 24.13 28.33
C SER A 18 12.28 23.45 27.21
N MET A 19 13.59 23.25 27.38
CA MET A 19 14.45 22.58 26.42
C MET A 19 14.13 21.08 26.31
N LYS A 20 13.85 20.41 27.44
CA LYS A 20 13.43 19.00 27.45
C LYS A 20 12.05 18.82 26.82
N LEU A 21 11.12 19.73 27.08
CA LEU A 21 9.78 19.69 26.49
C LEU A 21 9.84 19.93 24.97
N GLY A 22 10.69 20.85 24.48
CA GLY A 22 10.92 21.08 23.05
C GLY A 22 11.51 19.88 22.33
N ILE A 23 12.45 19.17 22.96
CA ILE A 23 13.05 17.95 22.40
C ILE A 23 12.01 16.81 22.34
N ILE A 24 11.15 16.66 23.37
CA ILE A 24 10.08 15.66 23.37
C ILE A 24 9.04 15.94 22.29
N ILE A 25 8.64 17.21 22.10
CA ILE A 25 7.70 17.60 21.03
C ILE A 25 8.31 17.37 19.66
N LEU A 26 9.60 17.67 19.45
CA LEU A 26 10.31 17.41 18.19
C LEU A 26 10.40 15.91 17.91
N PHE A 27 10.62 15.08 18.94
CA PHE A 27 10.69 13.62 18.79
C PHE A 27 9.32 12.98 18.50
N LEU A 28 8.23 13.53 19.07
CA LEU A 28 6.87 13.08 18.78
C LEU A 28 6.40 13.49 17.37
N PHE A 29 6.92 14.61 16.84
CA PHE A 29 6.60 15.05 15.48
C PHE A 29 7.38 14.28 14.41
N SER A 30 8.55 13.72 14.74
CA SER A 30 9.36 12.92 13.80
C SER A 30 8.87 11.47 13.60
N MET A 31 7.95 10.97 14.43
CA MET A 31 7.44 9.60 14.30
C MET A 31 6.35 9.39 13.25
N ASN A 32 5.86 10.46 12.58
CA ASN A 32 4.80 10.35 11.55
C ASN A 32 5.30 10.37 10.10
N LEU A 33 6.60 10.22 9.85
CA LEU A 33 7.20 10.32 8.51
C LEU A 33 7.38 8.98 7.78
N PHE A 34 6.86 7.86 8.32
CA PHE A 34 7.20 6.53 7.81
C PHE A 34 6.21 5.93 6.80
N SER A 35 5.15 6.65 6.43
CA SER A 35 4.12 6.11 5.55
C SER A 35 3.50 7.20 4.68
N GLN A 36 3.46 6.96 3.37
CA GLN A 36 2.72 7.81 2.43
C GLN A 36 1.35 7.18 2.19
N PRO A 37 0.25 7.81 2.62
CA PRO A 37 -1.09 7.26 2.42
C PRO A 37 -1.49 7.26 0.94
N LEU A 38 -2.22 6.23 0.53
CA LEU A 38 -2.78 6.03 -0.80
C LEU A 38 -4.32 5.93 -0.73
N ASN A 39 -4.94 6.76 0.12
CA ASN A 39 -6.37 6.64 0.45
C ASN A 39 -7.29 7.53 -0.41
N ASP A 40 -6.77 8.26 -1.40
CA ASP A 40 -7.61 9.02 -2.34
C ASP A 40 -8.44 8.06 -3.20
N PRO A 41 -9.77 8.00 -3.03
CA PRO A 41 -10.60 7.06 -3.75
C PRO A 41 -10.65 7.34 -5.25
N GLN A 42 -10.40 8.58 -5.70
CA GLN A 42 -10.41 8.95 -7.12
C GLN A 42 -9.15 8.46 -7.86
N ALA A 43 -8.08 8.17 -7.12
CA ALA A 43 -6.86 7.60 -7.68
C ALA A 43 -6.98 6.09 -7.99
N TRP A 44 -8.01 5.42 -7.45
CA TRP A 44 -8.23 3.99 -7.63
C TRP A 44 -9.32 3.70 -8.66
N ARG A 45 -9.11 2.69 -9.49
CA ARG A 45 -10.06 2.26 -10.52
C ARG A 45 -10.15 0.74 -10.60
N GLY A 46 -11.35 0.24 -10.90
CA GLY A 46 -11.59 -1.15 -11.24
C GLY A 46 -11.11 -1.47 -12.65
N ILE A 47 -10.47 -2.62 -12.82
CA ILE A 47 -10.06 -3.17 -14.11
C ILE A 47 -10.35 -4.66 -14.08
N THR A 48 -10.98 -5.18 -15.13
CA THR A 48 -11.23 -6.62 -15.30
C THR A 48 -10.60 -7.12 -16.58
N ASP A 49 -10.56 -8.43 -16.76
CA ASP A 49 -10.10 -9.09 -17.99
C ASP A 49 -11.02 -8.85 -19.19
N GLN A 50 -12.18 -8.20 -19.04
CA GLN A 50 -13.03 -7.77 -20.14
C GLN A 50 -12.27 -6.87 -21.15
N VAL A 51 -11.21 -6.16 -20.71
CA VAL A 51 -10.32 -5.39 -21.59
C VAL A 51 -9.61 -6.26 -22.66
N MET A 52 -9.63 -7.57 -22.49
CA MET A 52 -9.03 -8.55 -23.40
C MET A 52 -9.99 -9.68 -23.78
N GLY A 53 -11.30 -9.50 -23.54
CA GLY A 53 -12.36 -10.45 -23.94
C GLY A 53 -12.74 -11.49 -22.87
N GLY A 54 -12.18 -11.40 -21.67
CA GLY A 54 -12.60 -12.19 -20.49
C GLY A 54 -14.01 -11.82 -20.02
N VAL A 55 -14.52 -12.58 -19.06
CA VAL A 55 -15.90 -12.43 -18.56
C VAL A 55 -15.97 -12.15 -17.05
N SER A 56 -14.86 -11.92 -16.39
CA SER A 56 -14.82 -11.51 -14.98
C SER A 56 -15.57 -10.20 -14.77
N ASP A 57 -16.27 -10.04 -13.65
CA ASP A 57 -16.97 -8.83 -13.28
C ASP A 57 -16.46 -8.27 -11.94
N LEU A 58 -16.57 -6.94 -11.78
CA LEU A 58 -16.10 -6.25 -10.59
C LEU A 58 -16.96 -5.01 -10.33
N ALA A 59 -17.54 -4.93 -9.15
CA ALA A 59 -18.09 -3.70 -8.59
C ALA A 59 -17.16 -3.16 -7.50
N ILE A 60 -16.94 -1.84 -7.52
CA ILE A 60 -16.16 -1.15 -6.48
C ILE A 60 -17.03 -0.10 -5.83
N ARG A 61 -17.07 -0.12 -4.52
CA ARG A 61 -17.71 0.91 -3.70
C ARG A 61 -16.67 1.45 -2.71
N HIS A 62 -16.69 2.76 -2.48
CA HIS A 62 -15.89 3.39 -1.42
C HIS A 62 -16.84 4.05 -0.42
N SER A 63 -16.65 3.76 0.86
CA SER A 63 -17.41 4.37 1.97
C SER A 63 -16.58 4.34 3.25
N ASP A 64 -16.59 5.45 3.99
CA ASP A 64 -15.92 5.58 5.29
C ASP A 64 -14.45 5.16 5.29
N GLY A 65 -13.73 5.52 4.21
CA GLY A 65 -12.31 5.19 4.04
C GLY A 65 -12.03 3.73 3.67
N VAL A 66 -13.07 2.94 3.35
CA VAL A 66 -12.98 1.53 2.98
C VAL A 66 -13.33 1.35 1.51
N PHE A 67 -12.50 0.66 0.76
CA PHE A 67 -12.82 0.12 -0.56
C PHE A 67 -13.43 -1.26 -0.41
N TYR A 68 -14.54 -1.48 -1.08
CA TYR A 68 -15.21 -2.78 -1.18
C TYR A 68 -15.15 -3.24 -2.62
N MET A 69 -14.60 -4.43 -2.83
CA MET A 69 -14.55 -5.12 -4.12
C MET A 69 -15.50 -6.32 -4.05
N THR A 70 -16.46 -6.38 -4.96
CA THR A 70 -17.37 -7.54 -5.10
C THR A 70 -17.50 -7.92 -6.56
N GLY A 71 -17.72 -9.20 -6.85
CA GLY A 71 -17.86 -9.70 -8.21
C GLY A 71 -17.33 -11.12 -8.37
N ASN A 72 -16.93 -11.49 -9.58
CA ASN A 72 -16.44 -12.84 -9.86
C ASN A 72 -15.20 -12.79 -10.76
N VAL A 73 -14.22 -13.58 -10.42
CA VAL A 73 -13.13 -13.93 -11.33
C VAL A 73 -13.56 -15.17 -12.11
N SER A 74 -13.45 -15.11 -13.44
CA SER A 74 -13.64 -16.26 -14.31
C SER A 74 -12.45 -16.42 -15.24
N THR A 75 -11.98 -17.65 -15.40
CA THR A 75 -10.90 -18.01 -16.33
C THR A 75 -11.39 -18.26 -17.76
N ASP A 76 -12.68 -18.16 -18.01
CA ASP A 76 -13.27 -18.29 -19.34
C ASP A 76 -12.70 -17.22 -20.30
N ASN A 77 -12.63 -17.59 -21.59
CA ASN A 77 -12.14 -16.73 -22.66
C ASN A 77 -10.67 -16.24 -22.45
N ASN A 78 -9.84 -17.03 -21.79
CA ASN A 78 -8.48 -16.66 -21.38
C ASN A 78 -8.45 -15.44 -20.43
N GLY A 79 -9.53 -15.22 -19.68
CA GLY A 79 -9.62 -14.24 -18.62
C GLY A 79 -8.89 -14.68 -17.35
N GLY A 80 -9.37 -14.22 -16.20
CA GLY A 80 -8.93 -14.66 -14.89
C GLY A 80 -8.42 -13.56 -14.00
N PHE A 81 -8.93 -12.31 -14.13
CA PHE A 81 -8.58 -11.28 -13.16
C PHE A 81 -9.63 -10.18 -12.99
N VAL A 82 -9.67 -9.67 -11.78
CA VAL A 82 -10.23 -8.37 -11.41
C VAL A 82 -9.21 -7.60 -10.58
N ARG A 83 -9.14 -6.27 -10.70
CA ARG A 83 -8.16 -5.45 -9.99
C ARG A 83 -8.75 -4.12 -9.51
N LEU A 84 -8.41 -3.74 -8.29
CA LEU A 84 -8.44 -2.36 -7.81
C LEU A 84 -7.04 -1.78 -8.03
N SER A 85 -6.88 -0.83 -8.93
CA SER A 85 -5.58 -0.33 -9.42
C SER A 85 -5.43 1.16 -9.20
N ASN A 86 -4.27 1.57 -8.70
CA ASN A 86 -3.84 2.96 -8.57
C ASN A 86 -2.57 3.19 -9.38
N ARG A 87 -2.58 4.26 -10.18
CA ARG A 87 -1.37 4.73 -10.84
C ARG A 87 -0.61 5.66 -9.90
N ILE A 88 0.48 5.14 -9.33
CA ILE A 88 1.30 5.88 -8.37
C ILE A 88 2.52 6.50 -9.06
N ASP A 89 2.86 7.74 -8.68
CA ASP A 89 4.06 8.42 -9.15
C ASP A 89 5.06 8.57 -8.02
N ILE A 90 5.87 7.52 -7.84
CA ILE A 90 6.96 7.53 -6.86
C ILE A 90 8.22 8.03 -7.55
N ASN A 91 8.78 9.16 -7.04
CA ASN A 91 9.97 9.78 -7.62
C ASN A 91 11.26 9.46 -6.84
N SER A 92 11.17 8.65 -5.78
CA SER A 92 12.31 8.25 -4.96
C SER A 92 12.36 6.75 -4.72
N ASN A 93 13.48 6.27 -4.17
CA ASN A 93 13.62 4.88 -3.70
C ASN A 93 13.41 4.76 -2.18
N ASP A 94 12.80 5.76 -1.54
CA ASP A 94 12.64 5.82 -0.08
C ASP A 94 11.55 4.90 0.47
N PHE A 95 10.90 4.14 -0.43
CA PHE A 95 9.87 3.19 -0.06
C PHE A 95 10.32 1.75 -0.32
N LYS A 96 10.00 0.87 0.62
CA LYS A 96 10.36 -0.56 0.60
C LYS A 96 9.17 -1.51 0.46
N GLY A 97 7.93 -1.02 0.58
CA GLY A 97 6.75 -1.88 0.55
C GLY A 97 5.44 -1.12 0.60
N ILE A 98 4.37 -1.90 0.72
CA ILE A 98 2.99 -1.44 0.93
C ILE A 98 2.44 -2.05 2.21
N LYS A 99 1.66 -1.26 2.94
CA LYS A 99 0.90 -1.66 4.12
C LYS A 99 -0.57 -1.33 3.92
N PHE A 100 -1.45 -2.22 4.36
CA PHE A 100 -2.89 -2.03 4.30
C PHE A 100 -3.59 -2.96 5.30
N LYS A 101 -4.88 -2.70 5.55
CA LYS A 101 -5.75 -3.65 6.24
C LYS A 101 -6.75 -4.21 5.26
N ALA A 102 -7.03 -5.50 5.38
CA ALA A 102 -8.04 -6.17 4.57
C ALA A 102 -8.82 -7.20 5.40
N LYS A 103 -10.04 -7.48 4.93
CA LYS A 103 -10.88 -8.61 5.34
C LYS A 103 -11.71 -9.07 4.15
N GLY A 104 -12.18 -10.32 4.17
CA GLY A 104 -12.97 -10.85 3.06
C GLY A 104 -13.46 -12.27 3.31
N ASN A 105 -13.68 -12.98 2.23
CA ASN A 105 -14.34 -14.28 2.16
C ASN A 105 -13.38 -15.49 2.29
N SER A 106 -12.30 -15.36 3.04
CA SER A 106 -11.28 -16.41 3.25
C SER A 106 -10.65 -16.89 1.94
N GLU A 107 -10.39 -15.95 1.03
CA GLU A 107 -9.82 -16.17 -0.29
C GLU A 107 -8.41 -15.60 -0.42
N ILE A 108 -7.68 -16.06 -1.44
CA ILE A 108 -6.33 -15.58 -1.75
C ILE A 108 -6.44 -14.49 -2.80
N TYR A 109 -5.85 -13.32 -2.49
CA TYR A 109 -5.69 -12.19 -3.39
C TYR A 109 -4.20 -11.90 -3.62
N GLU A 110 -3.89 -11.05 -4.57
CA GLU A 110 -2.50 -10.68 -4.88
C GLU A 110 -2.30 -9.18 -4.90
N ILE A 111 -1.12 -8.73 -4.45
CA ILE A 111 -0.60 -7.40 -4.81
C ILE A 111 0.11 -7.55 -6.15
N HIS A 112 -0.30 -6.74 -7.14
CA HIS A 112 0.37 -6.64 -8.44
C HIS A 112 1.04 -5.28 -8.57
N VAL A 113 2.30 -5.27 -8.99
CA VAL A 113 3.08 -4.06 -9.25
C VAL A 113 3.59 -4.07 -10.68
N THR A 114 3.28 -3.02 -11.44
CA THR A 114 3.83 -2.83 -12.78
C THR A 114 4.85 -1.69 -12.79
N LEU A 115 5.88 -1.80 -13.62
CA LEU A 115 6.95 -0.82 -13.69
C LEU A 115 6.79 0.12 -14.87
N LYS A 116 7.37 1.32 -14.79
CA LYS A 116 7.59 2.26 -15.89
C LYS A 116 8.57 1.66 -16.92
N GLY A 117 8.48 2.10 -18.18
CA GLY A 117 9.41 1.72 -19.22
C GLY A 117 9.03 0.47 -20.01
N LEU A 118 9.95 0.00 -20.83
CA LEU A 118 9.75 -1.15 -21.69
C LEU A 118 9.72 -2.43 -20.84
N LYS A 119 8.71 -3.26 -21.09
CA LYS A 119 8.56 -4.58 -20.44
C LYS A 119 8.67 -5.67 -21.50
N ILE A 120 9.34 -6.75 -21.16
CA ILE A 120 9.40 -7.95 -21.98
C ILE A 120 9.04 -9.14 -21.09
N PRO A 121 7.88 -9.76 -21.28
CA PRO A 121 6.76 -9.34 -22.16
C PRO A 121 6.01 -8.10 -21.64
N PRO A 122 5.24 -7.40 -22.47
CA PRO A 122 4.55 -6.16 -22.08
C PRO A 122 3.58 -6.29 -20.91
N TRP A 123 3.04 -7.49 -20.69
CA TRP A 123 2.10 -7.82 -19.61
C TRP A 123 2.79 -8.25 -18.29
N SER A 124 4.13 -8.23 -18.23
CA SER A 124 4.83 -8.65 -17.01
C SER A 124 4.57 -7.70 -15.83
N TYR A 125 4.39 -8.28 -14.67
CA TYR A 125 4.19 -7.62 -13.38
C TYR A 125 4.99 -8.34 -12.29
N PHE A 126 5.06 -7.75 -11.12
CA PHE A 126 5.55 -8.39 -9.90
C PHE A 126 4.37 -8.63 -8.99
N SER A 127 4.32 -9.77 -8.30
CA SER A 127 3.22 -10.09 -7.39
C SER A 127 3.65 -10.82 -6.14
N GLN A 128 2.79 -10.73 -5.13
CA GLN A 128 2.79 -11.56 -3.94
C GLN A 128 1.36 -11.80 -3.52
N ALA A 129 1.05 -13.07 -3.24
CA ALA A 129 -0.24 -13.48 -2.69
C ALA A 129 -0.35 -13.14 -1.20
N PHE A 130 -1.57 -12.87 -0.76
CA PHE A 130 -1.98 -12.77 0.64
C PHE A 130 -3.36 -13.38 0.80
N GLU A 131 -3.58 -14.10 1.89
CA GLU A 131 -4.85 -14.70 2.25
C GLU A 131 -5.60 -13.76 3.17
N VAL A 132 -6.89 -13.53 2.93
CA VAL A 132 -7.74 -12.74 3.81
C VAL A 132 -8.62 -13.63 4.66
N ASP A 133 -9.04 -13.11 5.80
CA ASP A 133 -10.01 -13.73 6.69
C ASP A 133 -11.24 -12.84 6.85
N ASN A 134 -12.27 -13.33 7.54
CA ASN A 134 -13.49 -12.56 7.83
C ASN A 134 -13.24 -11.36 8.76
N ASP A 135 -12.13 -11.35 9.49
CA ASP A 135 -11.73 -10.29 10.38
C ASP A 135 -10.65 -9.38 9.75
N TRP A 136 -10.61 -8.11 10.18
CA TRP A 136 -9.61 -7.18 9.74
C TRP A 136 -8.20 -7.63 10.15
N GLN A 137 -7.36 -7.91 9.14
CA GLN A 137 -5.94 -8.21 9.31
C GLN A 137 -5.10 -7.09 8.70
N GLU A 138 -3.92 -6.87 9.27
CA GLU A 138 -2.92 -5.95 8.74
C GLU A 138 -1.89 -6.71 7.92
N TYR A 139 -1.57 -6.19 6.73
CA TYR A 139 -0.63 -6.78 5.78
C TYR A 139 0.50 -5.80 5.49
N GLU A 140 1.73 -6.28 5.52
CA GLU A 140 2.91 -5.59 5.04
C GLU A 140 3.56 -6.44 3.94
N ILE A 141 3.65 -5.90 2.73
CA ILE A 141 4.24 -6.58 1.58
C ILE A 141 5.42 -5.77 1.10
N PHE A 142 6.61 -6.37 1.20
CA PHE A 142 7.85 -5.69 0.82
C PHE A 142 8.17 -5.91 -0.66
N PHE A 143 8.59 -4.86 -1.33
CA PHE A 143 8.91 -4.88 -2.76
C PHE A 143 10.02 -5.88 -3.13
N LYS A 144 10.95 -6.16 -2.21
CA LYS A 144 12.03 -7.13 -2.38
C LYS A 144 11.52 -8.59 -2.47
N ASP A 145 10.33 -8.86 -1.89
CA ASP A 145 9.77 -10.20 -1.79
C ASP A 145 8.81 -10.52 -2.94
N LEU A 146 8.46 -9.51 -3.74
CA LEU A 146 7.60 -9.68 -4.90
C LEU A 146 8.29 -10.52 -5.99
N LYS A 147 7.58 -11.50 -6.51
CA LYS A 147 8.04 -12.36 -7.59
C LYS A 147 7.57 -11.83 -8.95
N ARG A 148 8.42 -11.91 -9.94
CA ARG A 148 8.05 -11.53 -11.31
C ARG A 148 7.21 -12.62 -11.97
N SER A 149 6.11 -12.23 -12.62
CA SER A 149 5.18 -13.16 -13.29
C SER A 149 5.79 -13.83 -14.53
N SER A 150 6.70 -13.16 -15.25
CA SER A 150 7.34 -13.70 -16.46
C SER A 150 8.54 -12.87 -16.89
N GLY A 151 9.42 -13.46 -17.71
CA GLY A 151 10.56 -12.81 -18.35
C GLY A 151 11.93 -13.21 -17.82
N PHE A 152 12.96 -12.94 -18.62
CA PHE A 152 14.33 -13.42 -18.42
C PHE A 152 15.24 -12.49 -17.59
N SER A 153 14.79 -11.28 -17.27
CA SER A 153 15.62 -10.30 -16.59
C SER A 153 15.37 -10.32 -15.08
N ALA A 154 16.41 -10.56 -14.31
CA ALA A 154 16.46 -10.36 -12.87
C ALA A 154 16.60 -8.87 -12.52
N SER A 155 15.72 -8.01 -13.03
CA SER A 155 15.77 -6.60 -12.60
C SER A 155 15.19 -6.49 -11.20
N SER A 156 16.02 -6.07 -10.25
CA SER A 156 15.57 -5.68 -8.92
C SER A 156 14.55 -4.56 -9.06
N MET A 157 13.38 -4.72 -8.44
CA MET A 157 12.37 -3.68 -8.42
C MET A 157 12.87 -2.49 -7.59
N LYS A 158 12.80 -1.30 -8.18
CA LYS A 158 13.08 -0.04 -7.47
C LYS A 158 11.79 0.75 -7.36
N ALA A 159 11.49 1.28 -6.17
CA ALA A 159 10.25 2.01 -5.90
C ALA A 159 9.97 3.12 -6.92
N LYS A 160 10.99 3.92 -7.29
CA LYS A 160 10.87 5.00 -8.28
C LYS A 160 10.41 4.55 -9.67
N ASN A 161 10.53 3.25 -9.98
CA ASN A 161 10.13 2.70 -11.26
C ASN A 161 8.71 2.13 -11.24
N ILE A 162 8.02 2.14 -10.11
CA ILE A 162 6.64 1.66 -10.01
C ILE A 162 5.74 2.61 -10.81
N ARG A 163 4.88 2.03 -11.64
CA ARG A 163 3.86 2.72 -12.42
C ARG A 163 2.47 2.51 -11.83
N ASP A 164 2.09 1.25 -11.63
CA ASP A 164 0.79 0.92 -11.06
C ASP A 164 0.98 -0.06 -9.90
N LEU A 165 0.17 0.14 -8.88
CA LEU A 165 -0.05 -0.75 -7.76
C LEU A 165 -1.48 -1.25 -7.82
N SER A 166 -1.70 -2.55 -7.69
CA SER A 166 -3.05 -3.12 -7.74
C SER A 166 -3.23 -4.18 -6.66
N ILE A 167 -4.47 -4.31 -6.21
CA ILE A 167 -4.96 -5.43 -5.41
C ILE A 167 -5.86 -6.24 -6.32
N ALA A 168 -5.59 -7.53 -6.45
CA ALA A 168 -6.14 -8.36 -7.52
C ALA A 168 -6.74 -9.66 -6.99
N GLY A 169 -7.91 -10.03 -7.52
CA GLY A 169 -8.35 -11.41 -7.63
C GLY A 169 -7.81 -12.00 -8.92
N PHE A 170 -7.15 -13.17 -8.90
CA PHE A 170 -6.38 -13.61 -10.04
C PHE A 170 -6.26 -15.14 -10.16
N GLY A 171 -6.29 -15.61 -11.40
CA GLY A 171 -5.76 -16.92 -11.86
C GLY A 171 -6.64 -18.14 -11.61
N ARG A 172 -7.81 -17.99 -11.04
CA ARG A 172 -8.80 -19.05 -10.82
C ARG A 172 -10.21 -18.49 -10.74
N ASP A 173 -11.21 -19.34 -10.85
CA ASP A 173 -12.61 -18.96 -10.68
C ASP A 173 -12.94 -18.85 -9.18
N PHE A 174 -13.47 -17.70 -8.76
CA PHE A 174 -13.94 -17.49 -7.39
C PHE A 174 -14.78 -16.21 -7.26
N GLU A 175 -15.61 -16.16 -6.24
CA GLU A 175 -16.35 -14.97 -5.85
C GLU A 175 -15.44 -13.99 -5.10
N VAL A 176 -15.44 -12.74 -5.52
CA VAL A 176 -14.69 -11.66 -4.89
C VAL A 176 -15.55 -10.97 -3.84
N ASP A 177 -15.11 -10.99 -2.60
CA ASP A 177 -15.65 -10.17 -1.52
C ASP A 177 -14.51 -9.72 -0.63
N LEU A 178 -14.01 -8.50 -0.88
CA LEU A 178 -12.82 -7.96 -0.24
C LEU A 178 -13.04 -6.51 0.18
N ALA A 179 -12.84 -6.24 1.47
CA ALA A 179 -12.81 -4.88 2.03
C ALA A 179 -11.36 -4.49 2.36
N ILE A 180 -10.94 -3.28 1.95
CA ILE A 180 -9.56 -2.80 2.09
C ILE A 180 -9.57 -1.36 2.60
N LYS A 181 -8.65 -1.04 3.52
CA LYS A 181 -8.45 0.32 4.04
C LYS A 181 -7.02 0.58 4.50
N ASP A 182 -6.73 1.82 4.89
CA ASP A 182 -5.44 2.25 5.46
C ASP A 182 -4.25 1.93 4.53
N ILE A 183 -4.47 2.07 3.21
CA ILE A 183 -3.45 1.74 2.21
C ILE A 183 -2.35 2.80 2.24
N SER A 184 -1.10 2.39 2.38
CA SER A 184 0.04 3.29 2.44
C SER A 184 1.34 2.66 1.96
N LEU A 185 2.29 3.49 1.54
CA LEU A 185 3.66 3.06 1.25
C LEU A 185 4.47 3.02 2.54
N ILE A 186 5.30 2.00 2.72
CA ILE A 186 6.23 1.84 3.84
C ILE A 186 7.57 2.47 3.44
N SER A 187 8.04 3.44 4.22
CA SER A 187 9.37 4.04 4.05
C SER A 187 10.51 3.11 4.51
N ASN A 188 11.71 3.36 3.99
CA ASN A 188 12.95 2.66 4.39
C ASN A 188 13.32 2.93 5.85
#